data_511c29f6ffd550f8a019fb4415947cd8
#
_entry.id   511c29f6ffd550f8a019fb4415947cd8
#
_cell.length_a   1.000
_cell.length_b   1.000
_cell.length_c   1.000
_cell.angle_alpha   90.00
_cell.angle_beta   90.00
_cell.angle_gamma   90.00
#
_symmetry.space_group_name_H-M   'P 1'
#
loop_
_entity.id
_entity.type
_entity.pdbx_description
1 polymer ?
#
loop_
_entity_poly.entity_id
_entity_poly.type
_entity_poly.pdbx_seq_one_letter_code
_entity_poly.pdbx_strand_id
1 'polypeptide(L)'
;MVSSDNTYTFNEKELGVYTVTINASNIDGTTTKDVSVEVVETMPYVVKFPTPSYQQTSTDRYTFADRPVFLRPLLEYFDNPRFERSVDGQVMEGEVKRRLKITPSAPCEYSVSCTVSEDTPTEKISRNIDKGKTAVTATVKVVCVDKKEQDGFRASGSSKLWNKVYEYTPAPGQFINETSTIGGMTGNETSPEAAVAWATQRLKDKLHVSLGSFGGYIIVGFDHSIPNSGNQYDFCVQGNAFDGSSEPGIVWVMQDINGNGLPDDEWYELKGSEAGKEETIQNFEVTYYRPEGKKMDVQWISSDGRNGWVDYLSAYHTQDYYYPAWISENSYTLTGTCLAARNTQDSQTGYWDNQSYDWGYVDNFGNDQIEGGSTVDGSGQRNGFKISNAIHADGTEANLQYIDFIKVQCGVLAKSGWLGEVSTEVFSFEDLTK
;
A
#
# COMPACT_ATOMS: atom_id res chain seq x y z
N MET A 1 19.18 -11.44 35.62
CA MET A 1 18.35 -12.22 34.67
C MET A 1 16.94 -12.20 35.25
N VAL A 2 15.97 -11.71 34.48
CA VAL A 2 14.57 -11.59 34.92
C VAL A 2 13.70 -12.73 34.37
N SER A 3 14.06 -13.34 33.24
CA SER A 3 13.40 -14.53 32.67
C SER A 3 14.40 -15.35 31.88
N SER A 4 14.22 -16.66 31.84
CA SER A 4 14.95 -17.60 30.96
C SER A 4 14.06 -18.13 29.83
N ASP A 5 12.81 -17.72 29.80
CA ASP A 5 11.86 -18.12 28.76
C ASP A 5 12.07 -17.23 27.52
N ASN A 6 11.63 -17.70 26.36
CA ASN A 6 11.67 -16.94 25.10
C ASN A 6 10.57 -15.84 25.03
N THR A 7 9.82 -15.66 26.12
CA THR A 7 8.86 -14.57 26.29
C THR A 7 9.08 -13.85 27.60
N TYR A 8 8.96 -12.54 27.61
CA TYR A 8 9.01 -11.71 28.79
C TYR A 8 7.90 -10.66 28.77
N THR A 9 7.12 -10.60 29.86
CA THR A 9 6.09 -9.57 30.02
C THR A 9 6.70 -8.40 30.81
N PHE A 10 6.89 -7.26 30.13
CA PHE A 10 7.29 -6.02 30.79
C PHE A 10 6.10 -5.45 31.59
N ASN A 11 6.30 -5.13 32.85
CA ASN A 11 5.26 -4.59 33.71
C ASN A 11 5.89 -3.57 34.68
N GLU A 12 6.00 -2.31 34.24
CA GLU A 12 6.47 -1.20 35.05
C GLU A 12 5.35 -0.17 35.18
N LYS A 13 5.29 0.52 36.33
CA LYS A 13 4.24 1.49 36.66
C LYS A 13 4.76 2.93 36.76
N GLU A 14 6.06 3.12 36.92
CA GLU A 14 6.65 4.43 36.95
C GLU A 14 6.87 4.95 35.53
N LEU A 15 6.60 6.23 35.30
CA LEU A 15 6.82 6.86 34.01
C LEU A 15 8.31 6.94 33.72
N GLY A 16 8.69 6.66 32.47
CA GLY A 16 10.07 6.75 32.05
C GLY A 16 10.41 5.81 30.88
N VAL A 17 11.65 5.90 30.45
CA VAL A 17 12.21 5.04 29.41
C VAL A 17 13.03 3.94 30.08
N TYR A 18 12.70 2.71 29.75
CA TYR A 18 13.32 1.50 30.28
C TYR A 18 14.00 0.73 29.16
N THR A 19 15.14 0.15 29.46
CA THR A 19 15.84 -0.73 28.53
C THR A 19 15.68 -2.18 28.97
N VAL A 20 15.12 -3.01 28.11
CA VAL A 20 15.06 -4.47 28.28
C VAL A 20 16.16 -5.08 27.44
N THR A 21 17.17 -5.64 28.08
CA THR A 21 18.29 -6.32 27.41
C THR A 21 17.97 -7.80 27.21
N ILE A 22 17.95 -8.25 25.95
CA ILE A 22 17.75 -9.64 25.57
C ILE A 22 19.09 -10.26 25.23
N ASN A 23 19.44 -11.35 25.90
CA ASN A 23 20.64 -12.12 25.60
C ASN A 23 20.24 -13.51 25.07
N ALA A 24 20.65 -13.81 23.87
CA ALA A 24 20.50 -15.16 23.29
C ALA A 24 21.86 -15.82 23.19
N SER A 25 22.00 -17.04 23.76
CA SER A 25 23.27 -17.78 23.83
C SER A 25 23.12 -19.19 23.27
N ASN A 26 24.11 -19.63 22.52
CA ASN A 26 24.28 -21.01 22.09
C ASN A 26 25.74 -21.43 22.27
N ILE A 27 26.11 -22.58 21.71
CA ILE A 27 27.49 -23.12 21.80
C ILE A 27 28.53 -22.24 21.08
N ASP A 28 28.09 -21.45 20.09
CA ASP A 28 28.96 -20.58 19.27
C ASP A 28 29.16 -19.19 19.88
N GLY A 29 28.31 -18.80 20.85
CA GLY A 29 28.44 -17.50 21.51
C GLY A 29 27.15 -16.92 22.06
N THR A 30 27.21 -15.63 22.40
CA THR A 30 26.09 -14.85 22.91
C THR A 30 25.89 -13.62 22.05
N THR A 31 24.66 -13.36 21.69
CA THR A 31 24.23 -12.08 21.10
C THR A 31 23.34 -11.33 22.08
N THR A 32 23.40 -10.02 22.04
CA THR A 32 22.65 -9.13 22.94
C THR A 32 21.89 -8.12 22.12
N LYS A 33 20.61 -7.88 22.49
CA LYS A 33 19.79 -6.82 21.93
C LYS A 33 19.08 -6.06 23.03
N ASP A 34 19.12 -4.75 22.96
CA ASP A 34 18.37 -3.87 23.84
C ASP A 34 17.06 -3.45 23.16
N VAL A 35 15.98 -3.46 23.93
CA VAL A 35 14.66 -2.98 23.54
C VAL A 35 14.29 -1.82 24.46
N SER A 36 14.02 -0.67 23.89
CA SER A 36 13.55 0.49 24.65
C SER A 36 12.03 0.41 24.81
N VAL A 37 11.57 0.55 26.06
CA VAL A 37 10.15 0.59 26.42
C VAL A 37 9.90 1.89 27.15
N GLU A 38 9.01 2.73 26.60
CA GLU A 38 8.60 3.96 27.25
C GLU A 38 7.27 3.73 27.99
N VAL A 39 7.27 4.01 29.30
CA VAL A 39 6.06 4.02 30.12
C VAL A 39 5.54 5.45 30.20
N VAL A 40 4.37 5.68 29.66
CA VAL A 40 3.72 6.99 29.61
C VAL A 40 2.46 7.00 30.47
N GLU A 41 2.07 8.18 30.96
CA GLU A 41 0.86 8.31 31.78
C GLU A 41 -0.39 7.93 30.99
N THR A 42 -0.41 8.28 29.71
CA THR A 42 -1.56 8.07 28.83
C THR A 42 -1.11 7.77 27.41
N MET A 43 -1.78 6.80 26.76
CA MET A 43 -1.63 6.60 25.32
C MET A 43 -2.56 7.57 24.58
N PRO A 44 -2.04 8.43 23.70
CA PRO A 44 -2.89 9.35 22.97
C PRO A 44 -3.73 8.59 21.93
N TYR A 45 -5.04 8.64 22.05
CA TYR A 45 -5.92 8.16 20.99
C TYR A 45 -5.72 8.98 19.72
N VAL A 46 -5.53 8.31 18.58
CA VAL A 46 -5.39 8.97 17.28
C VAL A 46 -6.56 8.56 16.38
N VAL A 47 -7.21 9.56 15.81
CA VAL A 47 -8.19 9.41 14.73
C VAL A 47 -7.75 10.34 13.61
N LYS A 48 -7.54 9.81 12.41
CA LYS A 48 -7.19 10.61 11.24
C LYS A 48 -7.78 9.98 9.97
N PHE A 49 -8.10 10.79 8.97
CA PHE A 49 -8.39 10.27 7.65
C PHE A 49 -7.09 10.09 6.85
N PRO A 50 -6.93 8.97 6.10
CA PRO A 50 -5.75 8.77 5.29
C PRO A 50 -5.71 9.77 4.12
N THR A 51 -4.51 10.11 3.68
CA THR A 51 -4.28 10.77 2.39
C THR A 51 -4.47 9.77 1.23
N PRO A 52 -4.71 10.21 -0.01
CA PRO A 52 -4.82 9.31 -1.17
C PRO A 52 -3.57 8.47 -1.44
N SER A 53 -2.40 8.99 -1.08
CA SER A 53 -1.12 8.28 -1.16
C SER A 53 -0.14 8.78 -0.10
N TYR A 54 1.01 8.11 0.06
CA TYR A 54 1.98 8.41 1.12
C TYR A 54 2.57 9.82 1.02
N GLN A 55 2.77 10.33 -0.20
CA GLN A 55 3.36 11.67 -0.41
C GLN A 55 2.31 12.79 -0.43
N GLN A 56 1.02 12.47 -0.48
CA GLN A 56 -0.04 13.46 -0.42
C GLN A 56 -0.28 13.95 1.01
N THR A 57 -0.59 15.22 1.15
CA THR A 57 -0.85 15.86 2.44
C THR A 57 -2.32 16.21 2.69
N SER A 58 -3.11 16.38 1.60
CA SER A 58 -4.55 16.63 1.70
C SER A 58 -5.31 15.36 1.97
N THR A 59 -6.28 15.44 2.87
CA THR A 59 -7.27 14.38 3.11
C THR A 59 -8.59 14.64 2.40
N ASP A 60 -8.73 15.74 1.67
CA ASP A 60 -9.94 16.09 0.92
C ASP A 60 -10.34 14.97 -0.04
N ARG A 61 -11.63 14.81 -0.25
CA ARG A 61 -12.21 13.86 -1.19
C ARG A 61 -13.05 14.58 -2.21
N TYR A 62 -12.86 14.23 -3.47
CA TYR A 62 -13.60 14.82 -4.59
C TYR A 62 -14.52 13.78 -5.20
N THR A 63 -15.72 14.18 -5.56
CA THR A 63 -16.72 13.32 -6.21
C THR A 63 -17.67 14.12 -7.08
N PHE A 64 -18.45 13.42 -7.88
CA PHE A 64 -19.59 13.98 -8.60
C PHE A 64 -20.90 13.75 -7.82
N ALA A 65 -21.95 14.47 -8.19
CA ALA A 65 -23.28 14.21 -7.65
C ALA A 65 -23.71 12.76 -7.94
N ASP A 66 -24.37 12.15 -6.96
CA ASP A 66 -24.86 10.77 -6.96
C ASP A 66 -23.77 9.67 -6.98
N ARG A 67 -22.48 10.03 -6.92
CA ARG A 67 -21.38 9.09 -6.75
C ARG A 67 -20.98 8.98 -5.27
N PRO A 68 -20.95 7.76 -4.71
CA PRO A 68 -20.59 7.57 -3.31
C PRO A 68 -19.08 7.78 -3.07
N VAL A 69 -18.76 8.35 -1.91
CA VAL A 69 -17.43 8.39 -1.31
C VAL A 69 -17.42 7.54 -0.06
N PHE A 70 -16.34 6.79 0.15
CA PHE A 70 -16.17 5.91 1.28
C PHE A 70 -15.07 6.44 2.21
N LEU A 71 -15.46 6.80 3.42
CA LEU A 71 -14.58 7.39 4.43
C LEU A 71 -14.29 6.36 5.53
N ARG A 72 -13.03 5.95 5.68
CA ARG A 72 -12.58 5.04 6.74
C ARG A 72 -11.42 5.70 7.50
N PRO A 73 -11.62 6.11 8.76
CA PRO A 73 -10.55 6.68 9.56
C PRO A 73 -9.51 5.63 9.93
N LEU A 74 -8.26 6.03 10.05
CA LEU A 74 -7.20 5.31 10.73
C LEU A 74 -7.33 5.57 12.23
N LEU A 75 -7.09 4.53 13.02
CA LEU A 75 -7.21 4.56 14.48
C LEU A 75 -5.93 4.01 15.10
N GLU A 76 -5.42 4.69 16.14
CA GLU A 76 -4.34 4.17 16.95
C GLU A 76 -4.77 4.14 18.41
N TYR A 77 -4.41 3.07 19.13
CA TYR A 77 -4.62 2.84 20.55
C TYR A 77 -6.07 2.61 21.01
N PHE A 78 -7.03 2.50 20.12
CA PHE A 78 -8.40 2.08 20.45
C PHE A 78 -8.51 0.56 20.50
N ASP A 79 -9.14 0.04 21.54
CA ASP A 79 -9.43 -1.40 21.71
C ASP A 79 -10.87 -1.73 21.27
N ASN A 80 -11.84 -0.94 21.72
CA ASN A 80 -13.27 -1.10 21.41
C ASN A 80 -13.87 0.23 20.93
N PRO A 81 -13.53 0.68 19.69
CA PRO A 81 -13.94 1.99 19.20
C PRO A 81 -15.44 2.06 18.93
N ARG A 82 -16.09 3.11 19.42
CA ARG A 82 -17.44 3.55 19.05
C ARG A 82 -17.37 4.76 18.17
N PHE A 83 -18.19 4.78 17.13
CA PHE A 83 -18.18 5.82 16.11
C PHE A 83 -19.46 6.66 16.17
N GLU A 84 -19.29 7.97 16.14
CA GLU A 84 -20.30 8.96 15.86
C GLU A 84 -19.90 9.73 14.61
N ARG A 85 -20.85 10.01 13.73
CA ARG A 85 -20.65 10.71 12.46
C ARG A 85 -21.48 11.97 12.41
N SER A 86 -20.90 13.01 11.82
CA SER A 86 -21.67 14.20 11.48
C SER A 86 -21.28 14.75 10.12
N VAL A 87 -22.25 15.34 9.43
CA VAL A 87 -22.06 16.09 8.19
C VAL A 87 -22.56 17.51 8.45
N ASP A 88 -21.68 18.49 8.23
CA ASP A 88 -21.95 19.90 8.49
C ASP A 88 -22.49 20.18 9.90
N GLY A 89 -21.97 19.42 10.87
CA GLY A 89 -22.36 19.49 12.28
C GLY A 89 -23.66 18.76 12.64
N GLN A 90 -24.35 18.16 11.68
CA GLN A 90 -25.56 17.35 11.94
C GLN A 90 -25.18 15.88 12.12
N VAL A 91 -25.54 15.30 13.26
CA VAL A 91 -25.26 13.90 13.59
C VAL A 91 -26.04 12.98 12.65
N MET A 92 -25.36 11.95 12.13
CA MET A 92 -25.93 10.90 11.31
C MET A 92 -26.34 9.74 12.20
N GLU A 93 -27.60 9.65 12.58
CA GLU A 93 -28.10 8.60 13.46
C GLU A 93 -27.95 7.21 12.80
N GLY A 94 -27.46 6.22 13.58
CA GLY A 94 -27.31 4.84 13.13
C GLY A 94 -26.03 4.53 12.35
N GLU A 95 -25.22 5.52 12.01
CA GLU A 95 -23.94 5.33 11.31
C GLU A 95 -22.81 5.02 12.29
N VAL A 96 -22.78 3.79 12.76
CA VAL A 96 -21.87 3.30 13.82
C VAL A 96 -20.68 2.48 13.27
N LYS A 97 -20.59 2.27 11.96
CA LYS A 97 -19.51 1.48 11.36
C LYS A 97 -18.24 2.33 11.19
N ARG A 98 -17.06 1.70 11.21
CA ARG A 98 -15.79 2.37 10.95
C ARG A 98 -15.75 3.02 9.55
N ARG A 99 -16.32 2.36 8.52
CA ARG A 99 -16.47 2.93 7.18
C ARG A 99 -17.83 3.62 7.05
N LEU A 100 -17.80 4.87 6.61
CA LEU A 100 -18.98 5.66 6.27
C LEU A 100 -19.10 5.77 4.74
N LYS A 101 -20.31 5.60 4.21
CA LYS A 101 -20.67 5.89 2.82
C LYS A 101 -21.44 7.19 2.77
N ILE A 102 -20.98 8.15 1.97
CA ILE A 102 -21.69 9.41 1.70
C ILE A 102 -21.93 9.50 0.21
N THR A 103 -23.14 9.84 -0.18
CA THR A 103 -23.50 10.08 -1.58
C THR A 103 -24.06 11.51 -1.70
N PRO A 104 -23.23 12.49 -2.06
CA PRO A 104 -23.67 13.85 -2.29
C PRO A 104 -24.69 13.92 -3.44
N SER A 105 -25.77 14.67 -3.29
CA SER A 105 -26.81 14.81 -4.31
C SER A 105 -26.68 16.08 -5.15
N ALA A 106 -25.81 17.00 -4.75
CA ALA A 106 -25.60 18.27 -5.44
C ALA A 106 -24.17 18.80 -5.22
N PRO A 107 -23.65 19.63 -6.13
CA PRO A 107 -22.36 20.29 -5.96
C PRO A 107 -22.34 21.14 -4.68
N CYS A 108 -21.45 20.81 -3.78
CA CYS A 108 -21.24 21.51 -2.50
C CYS A 108 -19.99 20.99 -1.83
N GLU A 109 -19.48 21.71 -0.85
CA GLU A 109 -18.48 21.21 0.10
C GLU A 109 -19.20 20.72 1.36
N TYR A 110 -18.85 19.52 1.80
CA TYR A 110 -19.37 18.90 3.01
C TYR A 110 -18.24 18.71 4.02
N SER A 111 -18.44 19.13 5.25
CA SER A 111 -17.54 18.85 6.37
C SER A 111 -17.99 17.58 7.08
N VAL A 112 -17.24 16.50 6.93
CA VAL A 112 -17.57 15.21 7.50
C VAL A 112 -16.69 14.91 8.67
N SER A 113 -17.27 14.78 9.87
CA SER A 113 -16.55 14.47 11.10
C SER A 113 -16.80 13.05 11.57
N CYS A 114 -15.74 12.44 12.09
CA CYS A 114 -15.79 11.19 12.80
C CYS A 114 -15.28 11.39 14.21
N THR A 115 -16.16 11.25 15.18
CA THR A 115 -15.81 11.19 16.59
C THR A 115 -15.73 9.74 17.03
N VAL A 116 -14.59 9.35 17.59
CA VAL A 116 -14.36 7.99 18.09
C VAL A 116 -14.15 8.06 19.59
N SER A 117 -14.91 7.26 20.31
CA SER A 117 -14.77 7.06 21.74
C SER A 117 -14.44 5.61 22.04
N GLU A 118 -13.76 5.36 23.17
CA GLU A 118 -13.54 4.01 23.66
C GLU A 118 -14.78 3.51 24.39
N ASP A 119 -15.26 2.34 23.99
CA ASP A 119 -16.21 1.59 24.84
C ASP A 119 -15.44 1.01 26.02
N THR A 120 -16.06 0.95 27.19
CA THR A 120 -15.44 0.60 28.49
C THR A 120 -14.24 -0.34 28.36
N PRO A 121 -13.04 0.05 28.83
CA PRO A 121 -11.84 -0.78 28.71
C PRO A 121 -12.10 -2.16 29.32
N THR A 122 -11.84 -3.22 28.56
CA THR A 122 -11.86 -4.55 29.13
C THR A 122 -10.77 -4.64 30.21
N GLU A 123 -11.06 -5.23 31.37
CA GLU A 123 -10.18 -5.34 32.54
C GLU A 123 -8.77 -5.90 32.26
N LYS A 124 -8.50 -6.38 31.05
CA LYS A 124 -7.24 -7.01 30.67
C LYS A 124 -6.14 -6.06 30.23
N ILE A 125 -6.43 -4.77 29.96
CA ILE A 125 -5.44 -3.80 29.54
C ILE A 125 -5.54 -2.62 30.51
N SER A 126 -4.73 -2.63 31.58
CA SER A 126 -4.51 -1.46 32.43
C SER A 126 -3.64 -0.45 31.69
N ARG A 127 -4.11 0.04 30.55
CA ARG A 127 -3.58 1.27 29.97
C ARG A 127 -4.17 2.39 30.82
N ASN A 128 -3.30 3.22 31.38
CA ASN A 128 -3.74 4.48 31.96
C ASN A 128 -4.22 5.34 30.80
N ILE A 129 -5.53 5.32 30.56
CA ILE A 129 -6.20 6.14 29.56
C ILE A 129 -6.26 7.55 30.13
N ASP A 130 -6.02 8.56 29.29
CA ASP A 130 -6.22 9.95 29.64
C ASP A 130 -7.64 10.17 30.15
N LYS A 131 -7.81 10.20 31.46
CA LYS A 131 -9.12 10.34 32.12
C LYS A 131 -9.86 11.62 31.74
N GLY A 132 -9.22 12.49 30.94
CA GLY A 132 -9.79 13.74 30.47
C GLY A 132 -10.32 13.73 29.05
N LYS A 133 -9.91 12.78 28.18
CA LYS A 133 -10.39 12.68 26.78
C LYS A 133 -11.11 11.38 26.55
N THR A 134 -12.44 11.42 26.58
CA THR A 134 -13.28 10.26 26.29
C THR A 134 -13.55 10.05 24.80
N ALA A 135 -13.20 11.01 23.96
CA ALA A 135 -13.44 10.94 22.51
C ALA A 135 -12.44 11.82 21.73
N VAL A 136 -12.10 11.40 20.52
CA VAL A 136 -11.25 12.14 19.57
C VAL A 136 -12.00 12.27 18.24
N THR A 137 -11.94 13.47 17.66
CA THR A 137 -12.63 13.78 16.40
C THR A 137 -11.61 14.08 15.30
N ALA A 138 -11.81 13.48 14.13
CA ALA A 138 -11.17 13.88 12.89
C ALA A 138 -12.21 14.37 11.89
N THR A 139 -11.83 15.33 11.06
CA THR A 139 -12.71 15.90 10.03
C THR A 139 -12.04 15.80 8.67
N VAL A 140 -12.84 15.50 7.65
CA VAL A 140 -12.44 15.47 6.25
C VAL A 140 -13.43 16.28 5.43
N LYS A 141 -12.93 16.97 4.42
CA LYS A 141 -13.76 17.70 3.48
C LYS A 141 -14.11 16.78 2.30
N VAL A 142 -15.39 16.72 1.95
CA VAL A 142 -15.89 16.08 0.73
C VAL A 142 -16.39 17.16 -0.21
N VAL A 143 -15.79 17.25 -1.39
CA VAL A 143 -16.12 18.26 -2.40
C VAL A 143 -16.86 17.55 -3.53
N CYS A 144 -18.14 17.84 -3.66
CA CYS A 144 -18.94 17.42 -4.81
C CYS A 144 -18.82 18.48 -5.89
N VAL A 145 -18.17 18.16 -7.01
CA VAL A 145 -17.94 19.10 -8.10
C VAL A 145 -19.09 19.07 -9.11
N ASP A 146 -19.36 20.23 -9.74
CA ASP A 146 -20.41 20.41 -10.76
C ASP A 146 -19.87 20.02 -12.15
N LYS A 147 -19.24 18.84 -12.25
CA LYS A 147 -18.82 18.31 -13.54
C LYS A 147 -19.43 16.93 -13.74
N LYS A 148 -19.88 16.69 -14.96
CA LYS A 148 -20.16 15.32 -15.41
C LYS A 148 -18.84 14.65 -15.74
N GLU A 149 -18.77 13.33 -15.59
CA GLU A 149 -17.55 12.57 -15.88
C GLU A 149 -16.96 12.88 -17.26
N GLN A 150 -17.82 13.03 -18.28
CA GLN A 150 -17.39 13.33 -19.64
C GLN A 150 -16.69 14.69 -19.78
N ASP A 151 -16.97 15.65 -18.88
CA ASP A 151 -16.39 16.99 -18.97
C ASP A 151 -14.90 17.00 -18.54
N GLY A 152 -14.46 15.99 -17.76
CA GLY A 152 -13.06 15.80 -17.37
C GLY A 152 -12.23 14.97 -18.34
N PHE A 153 -12.86 14.33 -19.33
CA PHE A 153 -12.16 13.46 -20.28
C PHE A 153 -11.19 14.26 -21.16
N ARG A 154 -9.93 13.85 -21.16
CA ARG A 154 -8.85 14.45 -21.97
C ARG A 154 -8.58 13.62 -23.21
N ALA A 155 -9.03 14.07 -24.37
CA ALA A 155 -8.87 13.36 -25.65
C ALA A 155 -7.52 13.59 -26.33
N SER A 156 -6.75 14.58 -25.90
CA SER A 156 -5.44 14.91 -26.43
C SER A 156 -4.39 13.86 -26.03
N GLY A 157 -3.39 13.70 -26.86
CA GLY A 157 -2.32 12.74 -26.64
C GLY A 157 -2.14 11.84 -27.85
N SER A 158 -0.92 11.67 -28.30
CA SER A 158 -0.57 10.83 -29.45
C SER A 158 0.12 9.53 -29.05
N SER A 159 0.73 9.49 -27.88
CA SER A 159 1.40 8.30 -27.35
C SER A 159 0.40 7.40 -26.64
N LYS A 160 0.50 6.10 -26.90
CA LYS A 160 -0.20 5.09 -26.12
C LYS A 160 0.54 4.70 -24.83
N LEU A 161 1.79 5.17 -24.69
CA LEU A 161 2.57 4.88 -23.50
C LEU A 161 2.35 5.93 -22.41
N TRP A 162 2.54 5.53 -21.17
CA TRP A 162 2.59 6.42 -20.02
C TRP A 162 3.56 7.60 -20.28
N ASN A 163 3.33 8.74 -19.64
CA ASN A 163 4.19 9.90 -19.83
C ASN A 163 4.86 10.41 -18.55
N LYS A 164 4.31 10.11 -17.38
CA LYS A 164 4.82 10.63 -16.11
C LYS A 164 4.66 9.66 -14.97
N VAL A 165 5.70 9.49 -14.15
CA VAL A 165 5.61 8.92 -12.80
C VAL A 165 5.29 10.05 -11.83
N TYR A 166 4.24 9.89 -11.04
CA TYR A 166 3.80 10.87 -10.05
C TYR A 166 4.32 10.56 -8.65
N GLU A 167 4.38 9.29 -8.32
CA GLU A 167 4.85 8.83 -7.02
C GLU A 167 5.51 7.46 -7.14
N TYR A 168 6.56 7.24 -6.38
CA TYR A 168 7.19 5.94 -6.18
C TYR A 168 7.49 5.78 -4.70
N THR A 169 6.76 4.87 -4.06
CA THR A 169 6.85 4.57 -2.64
C THR A 169 7.01 3.06 -2.46
N PRO A 170 8.24 2.53 -2.60
CA PRO A 170 8.47 1.11 -2.42
C PRO A 170 8.36 0.68 -0.95
N ALA A 171 8.02 -0.57 -0.74
CA ALA A 171 8.29 -1.25 0.52
C ALA A 171 9.78 -1.66 0.57
N PRO A 172 10.30 -2.05 1.74
CA PRO A 172 11.65 -2.62 1.82
C PRO A 172 11.78 -3.87 0.97
N GLY A 173 12.95 -4.02 0.31
CA GLY A 173 13.19 -5.15 -0.57
C GLY A 173 14.62 -5.22 -1.08
N GLN A 174 14.98 -6.37 -1.64
CA GLN A 174 16.34 -6.68 -2.10
C GLN A 174 16.82 -5.80 -3.25
N PHE A 175 15.92 -5.25 -4.06
CA PHE A 175 16.25 -4.33 -5.14
C PHE A 175 16.13 -2.85 -4.73
N ILE A 176 15.82 -2.58 -3.47
CA ILE A 176 15.77 -1.21 -2.94
C ILE A 176 17.15 -0.80 -2.47
N ASN A 177 17.59 0.42 -2.85
CA ASN A 177 18.94 0.93 -2.63
C ASN A 177 20.04 0.03 -3.22
N GLU A 178 19.72 -0.78 -4.20
CA GLU A 178 20.69 -1.67 -4.80
C GLU A 178 21.60 -0.93 -5.77
N THR A 179 22.91 -1.11 -5.59
CA THR A 179 23.96 -0.42 -6.37
C THR A 179 24.37 -1.16 -7.64
N SER A 180 23.85 -2.36 -7.87
CA SER A 180 24.15 -3.13 -9.07
C SER A 180 23.49 -2.53 -10.31
N THR A 181 24.02 -2.83 -11.49
CA THR A 181 23.45 -2.36 -12.76
C THR A 181 22.11 -2.98 -13.11
N ILE A 182 21.74 -4.08 -12.45
CA ILE A 182 20.48 -4.80 -12.69
C ILE A 182 19.35 -4.27 -11.80
N GLY A 183 19.69 -3.78 -10.62
CA GLY A 183 18.76 -3.60 -9.52
C GLY A 183 18.03 -2.27 -9.45
N GLY A 184 17.54 -2.01 -8.27
CA GLY A 184 16.65 -0.95 -7.89
C GLY A 184 17.33 0.42 -7.71
N MET A 185 16.86 1.18 -6.74
CA MET A 185 17.42 2.47 -6.34
C MET A 185 18.88 2.32 -5.86
N THR A 186 19.69 3.34 -6.13
CA THR A 186 21.14 3.28 -5.85
C THR A 186 21.49 3.63 -4.39
N GLY A 187 20.53 4.12 -3.61
CA GLY A 187 20.77 4.67 -2.27
C GLY A 187 21.17 6.14 -2.28
N ASN A 188 21.27 6.76 -3.46
CA ASN A 188 21.51 8.20 -3.62
C ASN A 188 20.19 9.00 -3.70
N GLU A 189 19.08 8.32 -3.87
CA GLU A 189 17.73 8.87 -3.93
C GLU A 189 17.26 9.19 -2.50
N THR A 190 17.62 10.39 -2.00
CA THR A 190 17.37 10.80 -0.61
C THR A 190 16.14 11.70 -0.47
N SER A 191 15.36 11.87 -1.54
CA SER A 191 14.08 12.58 -1.52
C SER A 191 13.05 11.87 -2.39
N PRO A 192 11.74 12.11 -2.16
CA PRO A 192 10.67 11.58 -3.00
C PRO A 192 10.83 11.94 -4.48
N GLU A 193 11.25 13.18 -4.79
CA GLU A 193 11.45 13.66 -6.16
C GLU A 193 12.61 12.91 -6.84
N ALA A 194 13.68 12.64 -6.10
CA ALA A 194 14.81 11.86 -6.62
C ALA A 194 14.39 10.41 -6.90
N ALA A 195 13.58 9.80 -6.03
CA ALA A 195 13.05 8.45 -6.25
C ALA A 195 12.12 8.39 -7.47
N VAL A 196 11.25 9.39 -7.66
CA VAL A 196 10.38 9.53 -8.84
C VAL A 196 11.20 9.72 -10.12
N ALA A 197 12.25 10.56 -10.08
CA ALA A 197 13.13 10.77 -11.22
C ALA A 197 13.86 9.49 -11.62
N TRP A 198 14.35 8.74 -10.64
CA TRP A 198 14.98 7.44 -10.84
C TRP A 198 14.00 6.44 -11.47
N ALA A 199 12.81 6.26 -10.91
CA ALA A 199 11.79 5.33 -11.45
C ALA A 199 11.37 5.73 -12.87
N THR A 200 11.22 7.03 -13.14
CA THR A 200 10.94 7.57 -14.48
C THR A 200 12.01 7.18 -15.49
N GLN A 201 13.29 7.31 -15.11
CA GLN A 201 14.39 6.95 -16.01
C GLN A 201 14.45 5.45 -16.27
N ARG A 202 14.26 4.63 -15.22
CA ARG A 202 14.22 3.16 -15.35
C ARG A 202 13.16 2.71 -16.36
N LEU A 203 11.93 3.19 -16.21
CA LEU A 203 10.83 2.83 -17.12
C LEU A 203 11.10 3.32 -18.56
N LYS A 204 11.72 4.50 -18.76
CA LYS A 204 12.14 4.99 -20.08
C LYS A 204 13.20 4.10 -20.72
N ASP A 205 14.10 3.56 -19.92
CA ASP A 205 15.16 2.65 -20.36
C ASP A 205 14.67 1.20 -20.53
N LYS A 206 13.36 0.95 -20.29
CA LYS A 206 12.73 -0.37 -20.34
C LYS A 206 13.33 -1.37 -19.34
N LEU A 207 13.72 -0.85 -18.20
CA LEU A 207 14.21 -1.62 -17.05
C LEU A 207 13.13 -1.64 -15.98
N HIS A 208 13.12 -2.71 -15.18
CA HIS A 208 12.13 -2.85 -14.12
C HIS A 208 12.28 -1.81 -13.00
N VAL A 209 11.15 -1.48 -12.40
CA VAL A 209 11.06 -0.81 -11.11
C VAL A 209 10.46 -1.83 -10.14
N SER A 210 11.22 -2.23 -9.14
CA SER A 210 10.77 -3.13 -8.08
C SER A 210 9.94 -2.35 -7.07
N LEU A 211 8.82 -2.91 -6.64
CA LEU A 211 7.96 -2.28 -5.64
C LEU A 211 8.30 -2.71 -4.21
N GLY A 212 9.21 -3.69 -4.06
CA GLY A 212 9.57 -4.28 -2.77
C GLY A 212 8.45 -5.15 -2.21
N SER A 213 8.47 -5.39 -0.90
CA SER A 213 7.49 -6.21 -0.21
C SER A 213 6.07 -5.64 -0.27
N PHE A 214 5.13 -6.23 0.48
CA PHE A 214 3.71 -5.84 0.48
C PHE A 214 3.51 -4.34 0.59
N GLY A 215 2.61 -3.83 -0.25
CA GLY A 215 2.11 -2.47 -0.15
C GLY A 215 2.98 -1.41 -0.84
N GLY A 216 4.22 -1.73 -1.25
CA GLY A 216 5.03 -0.83 -2.07
C GLY A 216 4.37 -0.57 -3.43
N TYR A 217 4.46 0.67 -3.95
CA TYR A 217 3.71 1.04 -5.15
C TYR A 217 4.38 2.12 -6.01
N ILE A 218 3.87 2.22 -7.24
CA ILE A 218 4.17 3.29 -8.19
C ILE A 218 2.86 3.87 -8.73
N ILE A 219 2.83 5.18 -8.98
CA ILE A 219 1.72 5.89 -9.62
C ILE A 219 2.19 6.51 -10.92
N VAL A 220 1.49 6.21 -12.00
CA VAL A 220 1.74 6.77 -13.33
C VAL A 220 0.50 7.46 -13.90
N GLY A 221 0.70 8.35 -14.87
CA GLY A 221 -0.35 8.97 -15.64
C GLY A 221 0.00 9.08 -17.11
N PHE A 222 -1.00 9.49 -17.89
CA PHE A 222 -0.92 9.69 -19.33
C PHE A 222 -1.18 11.17 -19.65
N ASP A 223 -0.80 11.60 -20.84
CA ASP A 223 -1.13 12.94 -21.34
C ASP A 223 -2.57 13.08 -21.82
N HIS A 224 -3.37 12.00 -21.68
CA HIS A 224 -4.77 11.89 -22.04
C HIS A 224 -5.48 10.95 -21.05
N SER A 225 -6.81 10.91 -21.09
CA SER A 225 -7.61 9.92 -20.36
C SER A 225 -7.73 8.63 -21.16
N ILE A 226 -7.65 7.49 -20.50
CA ILE A 226 -7.94 6.18 -21.10
C ILE A 226 -9.43 5.92 -20.96
N PRO A 227 -10.20 5.74 -22.06
CA PRO A 227 -11.62 5.47 -21.98
C PRO A 227 -11.91 4.04 -21.54
N ASN A 228 -13.02 3.83 -20.83
CA ASN A 228 -13.63 2.52 -20.66
C ASN A 228 -14.29 2.13 -21.99
N SER A 229 -13.55 1.45 -22.84
CA SER A 229 -13.90 1.25 -24.24
C SER A 229 -14.92 0.11 -24.46
N GLY A 230 -15.13 -0.75 -23.45
CA GLY A 230 -15.87 -1.99 -23.61
C GLY A 230 -15.13 -3.08 -24.42
N ASN A 231 -13.88 -2.85 -24.79
CA ASN A 231 -13.01 -3.83 -25.44
C ASN A 231 -12.61 -4.95 -24.46
N GLN A 232 -11.83 -5.93 -24.97
CA GLN A 232 -11.31 -6.99 -24.12
C GLN A 232 -10.44 -6.44 -22.98
N TYR A 233 -9.59 -5.45 -23.28
CA TYR A 233 -8.78 -4.70 -22.32
C TYR A 233 -8.71 -3.23 -22.74
N ASP A 234 -8.66 -2.32 -21.77
CA ASP A 234 -8.53 -0.88 -21.98
C ASP A 234 -7.06 -0.45 -21.90
N PHE A 235 -6.30 -1.07 -21.03
CA PHE A 235 -4.86 -0.83 -20.88
C PHE A 235 -4.13 -2.10 -20.45
N CYS A 236 -2.81 -2.08 -20.48
CA CYS A 236 -1.98 -3.14 -19.92
C CYS A 236 -0.81 -2.58 -19.13
N VAL A 237 -0.28 -3.43 -18.25
CA VAL A 237 0.97 -3.19 -17.51
C VAL A 237 1.92 -4.35 -17.80
N GLN A 238 3.18 -4.02 -18.03
CA GLN A 238 4.22 -5.00 -18.26
C GLN A 238 4.98 -5.31 -16.98
N GLY A 239 5.06 -6.58 -16.63
CA GLY A 239 5.91 -7.16 -15.59
C GLY A 239 6.98 -8.09 -16.18
N ASN A 240 7.54 -8.97 -15.36
CA ASN A 240 8.51 -9.99 -15.78
C ASN A 240 8.10 -11.43 -15.41
N ALA A 241 6.85 -11.63 -15.02
CA ALA A 241 6.33 -12.94 -14.65
C ALA A 241 6.53 -14.00 -15.74
N PHE A 242 6.80 -15.22 -15.32
CA PHE A 242 6.82 -16.43 -16.11
C PHE A 242 6.23 -17.59 -15.30
N ASP A 243 6.07 -18.75 -15.91
CA ASP A 243 5.51 -19.93 -15.23
C ASP A 243 6.32 -20.29 -13.99
N GLY A 244 5.68 -20.34 -12.82
CA GLY A 244 6.32 -20.55 -11.53
C GLY A 244 6.97 -19.31 -10.89
N SER A 245 6.85 -18.14 -11.51
CA SER A 245 7.37 -16.87 -10.97
C SER A 245 6.35 -15.76 -11.14
N SER A 246 5.29 -15.81 -10.34
CA SER A 246 4.26 -14.76 -10.29
C SER A 246 4.39 -13.96 -8.99
N GLU A 247 4.46 -12.63 -9.12
CA GLU A 247 4.65 -11.67 -8.03
C GLU A 247 3.57 -10.58 -8.09
N PRO A 248 2.32 -10.92 -7.72
CA PRO A 248 1.12 -10.21 -8.12
C PRO A 248 1.03 -8.79 -7.56
N GLY A 249 0.84 -7.83 -8.45
CA GLY A 249 0.52 -6.44 -8.14
C GLY A 249 -0.96 -6.13 -8.28
N ILE A 250 -1.55 -5.53 -7.26
CA ILE A 250 -2.91 -4.97 -7.29
C ILE A 250 -2.90 -3.69 -8.12
N VAL A 251 -3.92 -3.52 -8.97
CA VAL A 251 -4.08 -2.33 -9.79
C VAL A 251 -5.20 -1.45 -9.25
N TRP A 252 -4.89 -0.17 -9.10
CA TRP A 252 -5.84 0.87 -8.75
C TRP A 252 -5.89 1.91 -9.86
N VAL A 253 -7.05 2.48 -10.08
CA VAL A 253 -7.27 3.53 -11.09
C VAL A 253 -7.95 4.74 -10.48
N MET A 254 -7.72 5.91 -11.07
CA MET A 254 -8.28 7.18 -10.58
C MET A 254 -8.68 8.07 -11.76
N GLN A 255 -9.74 8.84 -11.58
CA GLN A 255 -10.10 9.98 -12.41
C GLN A 255 -9.61 11.28 -11.76
N ASP A 256 -9.13 12.21 -12.55
CA ASP A 256 -8.83 13.58 -12.11
C ASP A 256 -10.14 14.38 -12.03
N ILE A 257 -10.85 14.21 -10.92
CA ILE A 257 -12.19 14.77 -10.71
C ILE A 257 -12.12 16.28 -10.48
N ASN A 258 -11.11 16.74 -9.74
CA ASN A 258 -10.91 18.15 -9.44
C ASN A 258 -10.21 18.92 -10.57
N GLY A 259 -9.68 18.22 -11.59
CA GLY A 259 -9.06 18.79 -12.78
C GLY A 259 -7.70 19.45 -12.54
N ASN A 260 -7.00 19.11 -11.48
CA ASN A 260 -5.72 19.70 -11.12
C ASN A 260 -4.50 18.99 -11.72
N GLY A 261 -4.70 17.83 -12.38
CA GLY A 261 -3.64 17.02 -13.00
C GLY A 261 -2.79 16.25 -12.00
N LEU A 262 -3.27 16.04 -10.77
CA LEU A 262 -2.58 15.32 -9.70
C LEU A 262 -3.37 14.06 -9.29
N PRO A 263 -2.70 12.99 -8.83
CA PRO A 263 -3.36 11.76 -8.37
C PRO A 263 -3.80 11.89 -6.90
N ASP A 264 -4.63 12.90 -6.59
CA ASP A 264 -5.08 13.23 -5.24
C ASP A 264 -6.59 13.02 -5.02
N ASP A 265 -7.26 12.38 -5.97
CA ASP A 265 -8.68 12.03 -5.91
C ASP A 265 -8.93 10.62 -5.33
N GLU A 266 -10.09 10.02 -5.62
CA GLU A 266 -10.48 8.70 -5.13
C GLU A 266 -9.85 7.58 -5.96
N TRP A 267 -9.20 6.63 -5.30
CA TRP A 267 -8.67 5.41 -5.91
C TRP A 267 -9.73 4.31 -5.93
N TYR A 268 -9.87 3.65 -7.08
CA TYR A 268 -10.72 2.48 -7.29
C TYR A 268 -9.85 1.27 -7.59
N GLU A 269 -9.99 0.21 -6.78
CA GLU A 269 -9.32 -1.06 -7.06
C GLU A 269 -9.95 -1.72 -8.28
N LEU A 270 -9.13 -2.28 -9.17
CA LEU A 270 -9.61 -3.20 -10.19
C LEU A 270 -9.70 -4.60 -9.58
N LYS A 271 -10.90 -5.16 -9.50
CA LYS A 271 -11.08 -6.53 -9.03
C LYS A 271 -10.34 -7.52 -9.91
N GLY A 272 -9.61 -8.44 -9.29
CA GLY A 272 -9.03 -9.61 -9.92
C GLY A 272 -9.75 -10.89 -9.47
N SER A 273 -9.19 -12.04 -9.83
CA SER A 273 -9.75 -13.37 -9.56
C SER A 273 -9.92 -13.70 -8.08
N GLU A 274 -9.20 -13.01 -7.21
CA GLU A 274 -9.24 -13.21 -5.76
C GLU A 274 -10.21 -12.26 -5.04
N ALA A 275 -10.85 -11.34 -5.78
CA ALA A 275 -11.75 -10.36 -5.17
C ALA A 275 -12.95 -11.05 -4.51
N GLY A 276 -13.22 -10.70 -3.25
CA GLY A 276 -14.32 -11.25 -2.45
C GLY A 276 -14.06 -12.63 -1.85
N LYS A 277 -12.88 -13.23 -2.04
CA LYS A 277 -12.48 -14.44 -1.33
C LYS A 277 -12.14 -14.11 0.13
N GLU A 278 -12.36 -15.07 1.03
CA GLU A 278 -12.14 -14.90 2.47
C GLU A 278 -10.67 -14.63 2.80
N GLU A 279 -9.76 -15.21 2.04
CA GLU A 279 -8.31 -15.08 2.21
C GLU A 279 -7.76 -13.75 1.69
N THR A 280 -8.56 -12.97 0.95
CA THR A 280 -8.18 -11.64 0.46
C THR A 280 -8.56 -10.58 1.48
N ILE A 281 -7.54 -9.95 2.07
CA ILE A 281 -7.73 -8.99 3.16
C ILE A 281 -7.66 -7.57 2.61
N GLN A 282 -8.79 -6.87 2.64
CA GLN A 282 -8.84 -5.45 2.26
C GLN A 282 -8.42 -4.55 3.41
N ASN A 283 -7.83 -3.39 3.08
CA ASN A 283 -7.28 -2.44 4.04
C ASN A 283 -6.28 -3.09 5.01
N PHE A 284 -5.51 -4.02 4.49
CA PHE A 284 -4.42 -4.63 5.21
C PHE A 284 -3.29 -3.63 5.37
N GLU A 285 -2.75 -3.51 6.56
CA GLU A 285 -1.71 -2.54 6.90
C GLU A 285 -0.44 -3.29 7.31
N VAL A 286 0.71 -2.84 6.81
CA VAL A 286 2.02 -3.33 7.22
C VAL A 286 2.89 -2.14 7.57
N THR A 287 3.41 -2.14 8.80
CA THR A 287 4.36 -1.15 9.28
C THR A 287 5.77 -1.75 9.23
N TYR A 288 6.64 -1.09 8.47
CA TYR A 288 8.05 -1.43 8.33
C TYR A 288 8.89 -0.55 9.23
N TYR A 289 9.87 -1.14 9.92
CA TYR A 289 10.74 -0.45 10.85
C TYR A 289 12.15 -0.34 10.30
N ARG A 290 12.73 0.86 10.34
CA ARG A 290 14.11 1.10 9.93
C ARG A 290 15.06 0.25 10.78
N PRO A 291 15.95 -0.56 10.18
CA PRO A 291 16.93 -1.31 10.95
C PRO A 291 17.95 -0.36 11.62
N GLU A 292 18.39 -0.72 12.83
CA GLU A 292 19.36 0.07 13.61
C GLU A 292 20.76 0.12 12.97
N GLY A 293 21.09 -0.86 12.13
CA GLY A 293 22.39 -0.99 11.49
C GLY A 293 22.29 -1.39 10.03
N LYS A 294 23.47 -1.39 9.38
CA LYS A 294 23.62 -1.80 7.98
C LYS A 294 23.51 -3.32 7.82
N LYS A 295 23.00 -3.75 6.67
CA LYS A 295 22.92 -5.17 6.27
C LYS A 295 22.14 -6.02 7.26
N MET A 296 21.08 -5.45 7.79
CA MET A 296 20.15 -6.09 8.72
C MET A 296 18.79 -6.28 8.05
N ASP A 297 18.07 -7.30 8.51
CA ASP A 297 16.70 -7.56 8.14
C ASP A 297 15.81 -6.35 8.51
N VAL A 298 14.77 -6.11 7.71
CA VAL A 298 13.78 -5.07 8.00
C VAL A 298 12.58 -5.69 8.70
N GLN A 299 12.37 -5.33 9.96
CA GLN A 299 11.22 -5.81 10.72
C GLN A 299 9.93 -5.20 10.17
N TRP A 300 8.86 -6.00 10.20
CA TRP A 300 7.50 -5.53 9.92
C TRP A 300 6.50 -6.09 10.93
N ILE A 301 5.39 -5.34 11.12
CA ILE A 301 4.20 -5.74 11.89
C ILE A 301 2.98 -5.42 11.04
N SER A 302 2.04 -6.35 10.97
CA SER A 302 0.80 -6.19 10.20
C SER A 302 -0.44 -5.97 11.07
N SER A 303 -1.49 -5.44 10.46
CA SER A 303 -2.75 -5.12 11.14
C SER A 303 -3.53 -6.33 11.67
N ASP A 304 -3.22 -7.54 11.22
CA ASP A 304 -3.77 -8.79 11.73
C ASP A 304 -2.93 -9.40 12.86
N GLY A 305 -1.88 -8.68 13.32
CA GLY A 305 -1.04 -9.07 14.45
C GLY A 305 0.13 -9.97 14.09
N ARG A 306 0.32 -10.32 12.81
CA ARG A 306 1.54 -11.01 12.37
C ARG A 306 2.74 -10.07 12.42
N ASN A 307 3.91 -10.64 12.59
CA ASN A 307 5.19 -9.93 12.50
C ASN A 307 6.23 -10.83 11.80
N GLY A 308 7.28 -10.20 11.28
CA GLY A 308 8.34 -10.89 10.58
C GLY A 308 9.42 -9.94 10.08
N TRP A 309 10.16 -10.39 9.11
CA TRP A 309 11.26 -9.64 8.53
C TRP A 309 11.26 -9.76 7.01
N VAL A 310 11.73 -8.71 6.34
CA VAL A 310 12.29 -8.78 5.00
C VAL A 310 13.76 -9.13 5.19
N ASP A 311 14.14 -10.35 4.82
CA ASP A 311 15.44 -10.92 5.11
C ASP A 311 16.54 -10.26 4.25
N TYR A 312 17.65 -9.85 4.87
CA TYR A 312 18.79 -9.32 4.14
C TYR A 312 19.63 -10.45 3.54
N LEU A 313 19.69 -10.52 2.22
CA LEU A 313 20.36 -11.61 1.49
C LEU A 313 21.82 -11.27 1.18
N SER A 314 22.69 -11.36 2.17
CA SER A 314 24.11 -10.97 2.08
C SER A 314 24.93 -11.73 1.03
N ALA A 315 24.46 -12.88 0.57
CA ALA A 315 25.09 -13.66 -0.48
C ALA A 315 24.93 -13.04 -1.88
N TYR A 316 23.89 -12.22 -2.07
CA TYR A 316 23.50 -11.68 -3.38
C TYR A 316 23.55 -10.16 -3.44
N HIS A 317 23.38 -9.48 -2.31
CA HIS A 317 23.22 -8.03 -2.23
C HIS A 317 24.28 -7.38 -1.33
N THR A 318 24.71 -6.18 -1.69
CA THR A 318 25.80 -5.47 -1.01
C THR A 318 25.41 -4.10 -0.47
N GLN A 319 24.24 -3.56 -0.84
CA GLN A 319 23.75 -2.28 -0.33
C GLN A 319 23.59 -2.32 1.21
N ASP A 320 23.69 -1.15 1.82
CA ASP A 320 23.66 -1.05 3.27
C ASP A 320 22.27 -1.33 3.86
N TYR A 321 21.19 -0.98 3.13
CA TYR A 321 19.82 -1.06 3.63
C TYR A 321 18.83 -1.49 2.54
N TYR A 322 17.84 -2.31 2.92
CA TYR A 322 16.65 -2.60 2.12
C TYR A 322 15.51 -1.60 2.38
N TYR A 323 15.61 -0.82 3.46
CA TYR A 323 14.67 0.25 3.79
C TYR A 323 14.93 1.45 2.87
N PRO A 324 13.91 2.04 2.19
CA PRO A 324 14.12 3.10 1.22
C PRO A 324 14.90 4.29 1.81
N ALA A 325 15.94 4.74 1.11
CA ALA A 325 16.86 5.76 1.61
C ALA A 325 16.19 7.14 1.79
N TRP A 326 15.16 7.43 0.99
CA TRP A 326 14.46 8.72 1.03
C TRP A 326 13.36 8.80 2.09
N ILE A 327 12.94 7.69 2.72
CA ILE A 327 12.03 7.69 3.86
C ILE A 327 12.83 8.00 5.11
N SER A 328 12.59 9.18 5.71
CA SER A 328 13.35 9.65 6.88
C SER A 328 12.87 9.07 8.20
N GLU A 329 11.62 8.67 8.26
CA GLU A 329 10.96 8.15 9.45
C GLU A 329 11.57 6.81 9.88
N ASN A 330 11.54 6.54 11.18
CA ASN A 330 12.00 5.25 11.73
C ASN A 330 11.05 4.10 11.43
N SER A 331 9.84 4.40 11.02
CA SER A 331 8.86 3.43 10.52
C SER A 331 7.87 4.11 9.60
N TYR A 332 7.30 3.34 8.67
CA TYR A 332 6.19 3.78 7.83
C TYR A 332 5.23 2.64 7.56
N THR A 333 3.96 3.00 7.35
CA THR A 333 2.88 2.03 7.14
C THR A 333 2.36 2.13 5.72
N LEU A 334 2.27 1.00 5.05
CA LEU A 334 1.63 0.85 3.75
C LEU A 334 0.32 0.09 3.92
N THR A 335 -0.71 0.53 3.19
CA THR A 335 -2.07 -0.03 3.27
C THR A 335 -2.52 -0.45 1.87
N GLY A 336 -3.14 -1.61 1.76
CA GLY A 336 -3.64 -2.11 0.47
C GLY A 336 -4.52 -3.35 0.62
N THR A 337 -4.76 -4.03 -0.49
CA THR A 337 -5.39 -5.35 -0.54
C THR A 337 -4.32 -6.42 -0.52
N CYS A 338 -4.36 -7.32 0.47
CA CYS A 338 -3.41 -8.42 0.60
C CYS A 338 -4.04 -9.72 0.11
N LEU A 339 -3.42 -10.32 -0.89
CA LEU A 339 -3.77 -11.64 -1.42
C LEU A 339 -3.15 -12.74 -0.56
N ALA A 340 -3.78 -13.91 -0.55
CA ALA A 340 -3.16 -15.11 -0.02
C ALA A 340 -1.92 -15.48 -0.86
N ALA A 341 -0.78 -15.63 -0.24
CA ALA A 341 0.45 -16.04 -0.92
C ALA A 341 0.31 -17.46 -1.49
N ARG A 342 0.86 -17.69 -2.69
CA ARG A 342 0.86 -18.97 -3.39
C ARG A 342 2.27 -19.52 -3.65
N ASN A 343 3.24 -19.06 -2.88
CA ASN A 343 4.61 -19.51 -2.97
C ASN A 343 4.80 -20.82 -2.18
N THR A 344 5.36 -21.81 -2.84
CA THR A 344 5.65 -23.14 -2.28
C THR A 344 7.09 -23.54 -2.55
N GLN A 345 7.68 -24.31 -1.65
CA GLN A 345 9.01 -24.87 -1.86
C GLN A 345 8.92 -26.37 -2.14
N ASP A 346 9.49 -26.81 -3.25
CA ASP A 346 9.67 -28.22 -3.53
C ASP A 346 10.64 -28.83 -2.50
N SER A 347 10.16 -29.78 -1.73
CA SER A 347 10.92 -30.40 -0.64
C SER A 347 12.09 -31.27 -1.09
N GLN A 348 12.16 -31.67 -2.36
CA GLN A 348 13.21 -32.52 -2.92
C GLN A 348 14.32 -31.69 -3.58
N THR A 349 13.96 -30.66 -4.31
CA THR A 349 14.88 -29.81 -5.07
C THR A 349 15.26 -28.54 -4.33
N GLY A 350 14.42 -28.09 -3.37
CA GLY A 350 14.58 -26.81 -2.69
C GLY A 350 14.21 -25.58 -3.54
N TYR A 351 13.73 -25.77 -4.76
CA TYR A 351 13.26 -24.67 -5.61
C TYR A 351 11.94 -24.12 -5.11
N TRP A 352 11.78 -22.81 -5.26
CA TRP A 352 10.55 -22.09 -4.98
C TRP A 352 9.73 -21.95 -6.25
N ASP A 353 8.41 -22.08 -6.09
CA ASP A 353 7.39 -21.91 -7.12
C ASP A 353 6.40 -20.87 -6.63
N ASN A 354 6.32 -19.72 -7.31
CA ASN A 354 5.36 -18.67 -7.07
C ASN A 354 4.22 -18.83 -8.07
N GLN A 355 3.18 -19.58 -7.68
CA GLN A 355 2.07 -19.94 -8.53
C GLN A 355 1.25 -18.72 -8.93
N SER A 356 0.74 -18.75 -10.16
CA SER A 356 -0.07 -17.67 -10.73
C SER A 356 -1.46 -17.57 -10.10
N TYR A 357 -2.02 -16.37 -10.18
CA TYR A 357 -3.43 -16.07 -9.98
C TYR A 357 -4.12 -16.06 -11.35
N ASP A 358 -5.43 -16.27 -11.36
CA ASP A 358 -6.12 -16.53 -12.63
C ASP A 358 -6.09 -15.30 -13.56
N TRP A 359 -6.45 -14.09 -13.04
CA TRP A 359 -6.43 -12.84 -13.79
C TRP A 359 -6.53 -11.61 -12.86
N GLY A 360 -6.18 -10.42 -13.41
CA GLY A 360 -6.43 -9.12 -12.79
C GLY A 360 -5.28 -8.59 -11.94
N TYR A 361 -4.07 -9.14 -12.11
CA TYR A 361 -2.87 -8.72 -11.37
C TYR A 361 -1.72 -8.45 -12.33
N VAL A 362 -0.91 -7.45 -12.02
CA VAL A 362 0.36 -7.18 -12.70
C VAL A 362 1.39 -8.22 -12.28
N ASP A 363 2.37 -8.49 -13.13
CA ASP A 363 3.49 -9.38 -12.83
C ASP A 363 3.03 -10.79 -12.43
N ASN A 364 2.04 -11.27 -13.15
CA ASN A 364 1.35 -12.51 -12.89
C ASN A 364 1.22 -13.33 -14.18
N PHE A 365 1.58 -14.59 -14.14
CA PHE A 365 1.48 -15.53 -15.27
C PHE A 365 0.07 -16.15 -15.37
N GLY A 366 -0.96 -15.27 -15.42
CA GLY A 366 -2.37 -15.65 -15.46
C GLY A 366 -2.96 -15.72 -16.87
N ASN A 367 -4.30 -15.83 -16.95
CA ASN A 367 -5.04 -15.96 -18.22
C ASN A 367 -5.25 -14.61 -18.96
N ASP A 368 -4.87 -13.50 -18.37
CA ASP A 368 -5.00 -12.15 -18.92
C ASP A 368 -3.71 -11.63 -19.57
N GLN A 369 -2.79 -12.53 -19.86
CA GLN A 369 -1.54 -12.18 -20.52
C GLN A 369 -1.75 -11.76 -21.98
N ILE A 370 -1.00 -10.73 -22.38
CA ILE A 370 -0.95 -10.18 -23.73
C ILE A 370 0.49 -10.23 -24.22
N GLU A 371 0.69 -10.82 -25.40
CA GLU A 371 2.00 -10.86 -26.05
C GLU A 371 2.46 -9.48 -26.56
N GLY A 372 3.75 -9.36 -26.84
CA GLY A 372 4.34 -8.22 -27.57
C GLY A 372 4.90 -7.11 -26.70
N GLY A 373 5.08 -7.33 -25.40
CA GLY A 373 5.88 -6.46 -24.55
C GLY A 373 7.36 -6.47 -24.96
N SER A 374 8.09 -5.42 -24.58
CA SER A 374 9.50 -5.30 -24.84
C SER A 374 10.23 -4.78 -23.63
N THR A 375 11.14 -5.60 -23.10
CA THR A 375 12.05 -5.22 -22.00
C THR A 375 13.48 -5.48 -22.43
N VAL A 376 14.43 -4.95 -21.66
CA VAL A 376 15.86 -5.25 -21.80
C VAL A 376 16.19 -6.53 -21.02
N ASP A 377 15.53 -6.76 -19.89
CA ASP A 377 15.84 -7.79 -18.91
C ASP A 377 14.63 -8.63 -18.46
N GLY A 378 13.45 -8.42 -19.03
CA GLY A 378 12.22 -9.12 -18.64
C GLY A 378 11.69 -10.09 -19.68
N SER A 379 10.64 -10.81 -19.32
CA SER A 379 9.95 -11.77 -20.18
C SER A 379 9.19 -11.11 -21.35
N GLY A 380 8.89 -9.83 -21.24
CA GLY A 380 8.05 -9.10 -22.18
C GLY A 380 6.57 -9.34 -22.01
N GLN A 381 6.13 -10.05 -20.99
CA GLN A 381 4.73 -10.31 -20.72
C GLN A 381 4.01 -9.08 -20.18
N ARG A 382 2.78 -8.90 -20.58
CA ARG A 382 1.90 -7.81 -20.16
C ARG A 382 0.59 -8.40 -19.64
N ASN A 383 0.06 -7.86 -18.57
CA ASN A 383 -1.27 -8.19 -18.09
C ASN A 383 -2.28 -7.13 -18.55
N GLY A 384 -3.42 -7.56 -19.07
CA GLY A 384 -4.47 -6.70 -19.59
C GLY A 384 -5.53 -6.37 -18.55
N PHE A 385 -5.99 -5.12 -18.54
CA PHE A 385 -6.95 -4.61 -17.54
C PHE A 385 -8.16 -3.96 -18.19
N LYS A 386 -9.32 -4.09 -17.50
CA LYS A 386 -10.59 -3.44 -17.86
C LYS A 386 -10.94 -2.41 -16.81
N ILE A 387 -11.23 -1.20 -17.24
CA ILE A 387 -11.71 -0.13 -16.35
C ILE A 387 -13.07 -0.50 -15.74
N SER A 388 -13.89 -1.28 -16.46
CA SER A 388 -15.17 -1.79 -15.95
C SER A 388 -15.03 -2.71 -14.73
N ASN A 389 -13.82 -3.21 -14.40
CA ASN A 389 -13.55 -3.97 -13.19
C ASN A 389 -13.33 -3.07 -11.95
N ALA A 390 -13.38 -1.74 -12.10
CA ALA A 390 -13.22 -0.81 -10.99
C ALA A 390 -14.36 -0.96 -9.98
N ILE A 391 -13.97 -1.08 -8.69
CA ILE A 391 -14.91 -1.24 -7.59
C ILE A 391 -14.71 -0.16 -6.53
N HIS A 392 -15.81 0.20 -5.89
CA HIS A 392 -15.79 0.99 -4.67
C HIS A 392 -15.25 0.16 -3.49
N ALA A 393 -14.93 0.85 -2.40
CA ALA A 393 -14.44 0.21 -1.18
C ALA A 393 -15.41 -0.81 -0.54
N ASP A 394 -16.70 -0.77 -0.90
CA ASP A 394 -17.70 -1.76 -0.47
C ASP A 394 -17.85 -2.93 -1.45
N GLY A 395 -17.05 -2.98 -2.52
CA GLY A 395 -17.07 -4.02 -3.54
C GLY A 395 -18.11 -3.80 -4.65
N THR A 396 -18.89 -2.73 -4.60
CA THR A 396 -19.83 -2.38 -5.68
C THR A 396 -19.10 -1.78 -6.88
N GLU A 397 -19.66 -1.94 -8.08
CA GLU A 397 -19.07 -1.41 -9.32
C GLU A 397 -19.00 0.12 -9.30
N ALA A 398 -17.84 0.67 -9.67
CA ALA A 398 -17.63 2.11 -9.72
C ALA A 398 -18.14 2.76 -11.02
N ASN A 399 -18.30 1.98 -12.09
CA ASN A 399 -18.84 2.41 -13.39
C ASN A 399 -18.11 3.63 -13.99
N LEU A 400 -16.77 3.63 -13.92
CA LEU A 400 -15.95 4.71 -14.44
C LEU A 400 -16.03 4.76 -15.97
N GLN A 401 -16.13 5.96 -16.55
CA GLN A 401 -16.15 6.17 -17.99
C GLN A 401 -14.74 6.28 -18.59
N TYR A 402 -13.78 6.68 -17.78
CA TYR A 402 -12.37 6.82 -18.14
C TYR A 402 -11.51 6.84 -16.88
N ILE A 403 -10.19 6.80 -17.08
CA ILE A 403 -9.20 6.97 -16.01
C ILE A 403 -8.08 7.90 -16.47
N ASP A 404 -7.40 8.55 -15.51
CA ASP A 404 -6.27 9.45 -15.74
C ASP A 404 -4.97 8.92 -15.12
N PHE A 405 -5.09 8.14 -14.04
CA PHE A 405 -3.94 7.61 -13.30
C PHE A 405 -4.11 6.13 -13.02
N ILE A 406 -2.96 5.44 -12.97
CA ILE A 406 -2.85 4.03 -12.60
C ILE A 406 -1.84 3.92 -11.46
N LYS A 407 -2.21 3.19 -10.41
CA LYS A 407 -1.32 2.77 -9.34
C LYS A 407 -1.19 1.25 -9.36
N VAL A 408 0.05 0.75 -9.32
CA VAL A 408 0.36 -0.66 -9.11
C VAL A 408 0.99 -0.81 -7.74
N GLN A 409 0.52 -1.77 -6.97
CA GLN A 409 0.93 -2.00 -5.59
C GLN A 409 1.20 -3.48 -5.35
N CYS A 410 2.36 -3.85 -4.78
CA CYS A 410 2.65 -5.24 -4.42
C CYS A 410 1.54 -5.81 -3.53
N GLY A 411 0.92 -6.91 -3.98
CA GLY A 411 -0.31 -7.47 -3.42
C GLY A 411 -0.11 -8.60 -2.41
N VAL A 412 1.12 -9.04 -2.12
CA VAL A 412 1.39 -10.16 -1.21
C VAL A 412 2.41 -9.80 -0.13
N LEU A 413 2.22 -10.34 1.08
CA LEU A 413 3.20 -10.30 2.16
C LEU A 413 3.82 -11.70 2.29
N ALA A 414 4.81 -11.98 1.46
CA ALA A 414 5.42 -13.29 1.36
C ALA A 414 6.92 -13.20 1.06
N LYS A 415 7.61 -14.32 1.28
CA LYS A 415 9.00 -14.51 0.88
C LYS A 415 9.20 -15.93 0.36
N SER A 416 10.09 -16.09 -0.60
CA SER A 416 10.45 -17.36 -1.24
C SER A 416 11.86 -17.80 -0.85
N GLY A 417 12.13 -17.82 0.46
CA GLY A 417 13.38 -18.28 1.04
C GLY A 417 14.59 -17.49 0.54
N TRP A 418 15.49 -18.16 -0.16
CA TRP A 418 16.72 -17.56 -0.70
C TRP A 418 16.48 -16.61 -1.90
N LEU A 419 15.29 -16.64 -2.49
CA LEU A 419 14.88 -15.67 -3.51
C LEU A 419 14.45 -14.31 -2.90
N GLY A 420 14.28 -14.23 -1.57
CA GLY A 420 13.89 -13.02 -0.89
C GLY A 420 12.38 -12.79 -0.79
N GLU A 421 11.99 -11.55 -0.61
CA GLU A 421 10.59 -11.15 -0.62
C GLU A 421 9.97 -11.35 -2.00
N VAL A 422 8.66 -11.57 -2.04
CA VAL A 422 7.88 -11.54 -3.28
C VAL A 422 7.58 -10.08 -3.58
N SER A 423 8.13 -9.56 -4.66
CA SER A 423 8.10 -8.14 -5.05
C SER A 423 7.55 -8.02 -6.47
N THR A 424 6.57 -7.15 -6.67
CA THR A 424 6.06 -6.86 -8.00
C THR A 424 7.03 -5.97 -8.77
N GLU A 425 7.38 -6.34 -10.00
CA GLU A 425 8.17 -5.55 -10.94
C GLU A 425 7.28 -4.95 -12.03
N VAL A 426 7.55 -3.69 -12.37
CA VAL A 426 6.86 -2.99 -13.46
C VAL A 426 7.86 -2.41 -14.46
N PHE A 427 7.54 -2.51 -15.75
CA PHE A 427 8.38 -2.03 -16.86
C PHE A 427 7.71 -0.95 -17.70
N SER A 428 6.40 -1.04 -17.88
CA SER A 428 5.67 -0.11 -18.75
C SER A 428 4.17 -0.17 -18.51
N PHE A 429 3.49 0.90 -18.93
CA PHE A 429 2.03 1.03 -18.94
C PHE A 429 1.61 1.52 -20.34
N GLU A 430 0.58 0.91 -20.90
CA GLU A 430 0.15 1.19 -22.28
C GLU A 430 -1.38 1.25 -22.38
N ASP A 431 -1.88 2.32 -23.02
CA ASP A 431 -3.28 2.46 -23.45
C ASP A 431 -3.53 1.55 -24.67
N LEU A 432 -4.42 0.60 -24.55
CA LEU A 432 -4.80 -0.34 -25.61
C LEU A 432 -6.00 0.13 -26.46
N THR A 433 -6.55 1.29 -26.14
CA THR A 433 -7.68 1.88 -26.91
C THR A 433 -7.20 2.72 -28.09
N LYS A 434 -5.87 2.94 -28.21
CA LYS A 434 -5.20 3.70 -29.29
C LYS A 434 -4.52 2.83 -30.31
#